data_1ab804ce4486bd78cd3779087c7bf299
#
_entry.id   1ab804ce4486bd78cd3779087c7bf299
#
_cell.length_a   1.000
_cell.length_b   1.000
_cell.length_c   1.000
_cell.angle_alpha   90.00
_cell.angle_beta   90.00
_cell.angle_gamma   90.00
#
_symmetry.space_group_name_H-M   'P 1'
#
loop_
_entity.id
_entity.type
_entity.pdbx_description
1 polymer ?
#
loop_
_entity_poly.entity_id
_entity_poly.type
_entity_poly.pdbx_seq_one_letter_code
_entity_poly.pdbx_strand_id
1 'polypeptide(L)' 'MILRVIVHKAEEGGYWAEVPSLPGCFTQAETLEELRERAQESIAA' A
#
# COMPACT_ATOMS: atom_id res chain seq x y z
N MET A 1 6.89 -13.60 9.64
CA MET A 1 7.21 -13.18 8.25
C MET A 1 7.14 -11.66 8.16
N ILE A 2 8.16 -11.06 7.60
CA ILE A 2 8.22 -9.61 7.44
C ILE A 2 7.98 -9.26 5.98
N LEU A 3 6.95 -8.50 5.72
CA LEU A 3 6.67 -8.00 4.37
C LEU A 3 7.05 -6.52 4.32
N ARG A 4 7.73 -6.14 3.26
CA ARG A 4 8.09 -4.74 3.05
C ARG A 4 7.03 -4.10 2.17
N VAL A 5 6.56 -2.95 2.61
CA VAL A 5 5.60 -2.15 1.84
C VAL A 5 6.26 -0.81 1.56
N ILE A 6 6.33 -0.45 0.29
CA ILE A 6 6.91 0.83 -0.11
C ILE A 6 5.78 1.81 -0.36
N VAL A 7 5.77 2.91 0.40
CA VAL A 7 4.73 3.92 0.30
C VAL A 7 5.25 5.11 -0.52
N HIS A 8 4.45 5.52 -1.49
CA HIS A 8 4.76 6.67 -2.34
C HIS A 8 3.67 7.72 -2.21
N LYS A 9 4.05 8.97 -2.31
CA LYS A 9 3.10 10.07 -2.30
C LYS A 9 2.73 10.40 -3.74
N ALA A 10 1.43 10.39 -4.03
CA ALA A 10 0.96 10.72 -5.37
C ALA A 10 0.98 12.22 -5.61
N GLU A 11 1.30 12.63 -6.84
CA GLU A 11 1.36 14.06 -7.18
C GLU A 11 -0.01 14.72 -7.13
N GLU A 12 -1.04 13.97 -7.43
CA GLU A 12 -2.41 14.49 -7.43
C GLU A 12 -3.05 14.52 -6.05
N GLY A 13 -2.32 14.07 -5.05
CA GLY A 13 -2.83 13.93 -3.70
C GLY A 13 -3.06 12.47 -3.37
N GLY A 14 -3.03 12.15 -2.06
CA GLY A 14 -3.16 10.79 -1.61
C GLY A 14 -1.84 10.04 -1.64
N TYR A 15 -1.93 8.74 -1.41
CA TYR A 15 -0.77 7.87 -1.29
C TYR A 15 -1.04 6.55 -2.00
N TRP A 16 0.02 5.87 -2.39
CA TRP A 16 -0.09 4.52 -2.91
C TRP A 16 1.07 3.69 -2.39
N ALA A 17 0.85 2.41 -2.27
CA ALA A 17 1.86 1.50 -1.74
C ALA A 17 1.99 0.29 -2.63
N GLU A 18 3.20 -0.25 -2.68
CA GLU A 18 3.46 -1.46 -3.42
C GLU A 18 4.19 -2.47 -2.55
N VAL A 19 3.98 -3.74 -2.84
CA VAL A 19 4.66 -4.83 -2.14
C VAL A 19 5.58 -5.52 -3.15
N PRO A 20 6.89 -5.27 -3.10
CA PRO A 20 7.82 -5.84 -4.09
C PRO A 20 7.82 -7.36 -4.12
N SER A 21 7.56 -7.99 -2.98
CA SER A 21 7.52 -9.45 -2.88
C SER A 21 6.31 -10.06 -3.58
N LEU A 22 5.30 -9.26 -3.87
CA LEU A 22 4.08 -9.71 -4.52
C LEU A 22 3.83 -8.87 -5.77
N PRO A 23 4.39 -9.27 -6.92
CA PRO A 23 4.22 -8.51 -8.16
C PRO A 23 2.76 -8.25 -8.49
N GLY A 24 2.46 -7.00 -8.85
CA GLY A 24 1.09 -6.60 -9.15
C GLY A 24 0.24 -6.25 -7.94
N CYS A 25 0.79 -6.39 -6.74
CA CYS A 25 0.06 -6.03 -5.52
C CYS A 25 0.38 -4.59 -5.15
N PHE A 26 -0.60 -3.71 -5.30
CA PHE A 26 -0.48 -2.32 -4.89
C PHE A 26 -1.84 -1.81 -4.44
N THR A 27 -1.82 -0.74 -3.66
CA THR A 27 -3.04 -0.16 -3.12
C THR A 27 -2.93 1.36 -3.07
N GLN A 28 -4.06 2.04 -3.09
CA GLN A 28 -4.13 3.49 -3.07
C GLN A 28 -5.09 3.94 -1.97
N ALA A 29 -4.82 5.11 -1.41
CA ALA A 29 -5.69 5.69 -0.40
C ALA A 29 -5.44 7.19 -0.32
N GLU A 30 -6.38 7.93 0.25
CA GLU A 30 -6.23 9.37 0.43
C GLU A 30 -5.41 9.74 1.65
N THR A 31 -5.36 8.86 2.65
CA THR A 31 -4.62 9.09 3.88
C THR A 31 -3.71 7.91 4.17
N LEU A 32 -2.68 8.15 4.98
CA LEU A 32 -1.77 7.07 5.38
C LEU A 32 -2.48 6.00 6.20
N GLU A 33 -3.41 6.40 7.06
CA GLU A 33 -4.16 5.43 7.86
C GLU A 33 -4.98 4.51 6.98
N GLU A 34 -5.67 5.07 6.02
CA GLU A 34 -6.47 4.29 5.09
C GLU A 34 -5.60 3.38 4.24
N LEU A 35 -4.45 3.89 3.81
CA LEU A 35 -3.50 3.10 3.03
C LEU A 35 -3.02 1.89 3.82
N ARG A 36 -2.71 2.09 5.09
CA ARG A 36 -2.26 1.03 5.96
C ARG A 36 -3.31 -0.07 6.11
N GLU A 37 -4.56 0.31 6.31
CA GLU A 37 -5.64 -0.65 6.42
C GLU A 37 -5.83 -1.45 5.14
N ARG A 38 -5.81 -0.77 4.00
CA ARG A 38 -5.97 -1.43 2.71
C ARG A 38 -4.82 -2.37 2.40
N ALA A 39 -3.61 -1.97 2.76
CA ALA A 39 -2.44 -2.81 2.56
C ALA A 39 -2.54 -4.09 3.39
N GLN A 40 -2.98 -3.97 4.63
CA GLN A 40 -3.15 -5.13 5.49
C GLN A 40 -4.21 -6.09 4.95
N GLU A 41 -5.31 -5.56 4.44
CA GLU A 41 -6.35 -6.37 3.84
C GLU A 41 -5.85 -7.11 2.61
N SER A 42 -5.08 -6.44 1.77
CA SER A 42 -4.52 -7.07 0.58
C SER A 42 -3.56 -8.20 0.90
N ILE A 43 -2.78 -8.04 1.96
CA ILE A 43 -1.82 -9.04 2.38
C ILE A 43 -2.51 -10.21 3.10
N ALA A 44 -3.54 -9.91 3.87
CA ALA A 44 -4.25 -10.92 4.65
C ALA A 44 -5.25 -11.74 3.82
N ALA A 45 -5.60 -11.29 2.66
CA ALA A 45 -6.61 -11.95 1.83
C ALA A 45 -6.16 -13.32 1.28
#